data_e4c6f60e50a65e70987f6d960dcedd00
#
_entry.id   e4c6f60e50a65e70987f6d960dcedd00
#
_cell.length_a   1.000
_cell.length_b   1.000
_cell.length_c   1.000
_cell.angle_alpha   90.00
_cell.angle_beta   90.00
_cell.angle_gamma   90.00
#
_symmetry.space_group_name_H-M   'P 1'
#
loop_
_entity.id
_entity.type
_entity.pdbx_description
1 polymer ?
#
loop_
_entity_poly.entity_id
_entity_poly.type
_entity_poly.pdbx_seq_one_letter_code
_entity_poly.pdbx_strand_id
1 'polypeptide(L)'
;DNICKHLNIILETHHRAVDDATATGKIFVEFISMLKEKDITDLDQVNEFANDNVDLIKKGRMYHGIILVKNNTGRVNLNRLVSESHLNYFNRRPRMPKSLINKYRDGLIIGSACEAGELYQALLDERSDETIANIVSFYDYLEIQPVGNNEFMIGSERVENVNSIEDLGEQFHKPVVATCDVHFLNPDDAIYRSILLAGKGFKDADQQAPLYFRTTQEMLDEFAYLGSEKAK
;
A
#
# COMPACT_ATOMS: atom_id res chain seq x y z
N ASP A 1 14.95 15.43 -14.09
CA ASP A 1 15.79 15.14 -15.27
C ASP A 1 15.11 14.40 -16.38
N ASN A 2 14.60 13.21 -16.13
CA ASN A 2 13.99 12.38 -17.17
C ASN A 2 12.75 13.03 -17.79
N ILE A 3 11.92 13.70 -16.98
CA ILE A 3 10.72 14.43 -17.45
C ILE A 3 11.14 15.62 -18.31
N CYS A 4 12.12 16.42 -17.86
CA CYS A 4 12.63 17.55 -18.63
C CYS A 4 13.16 17.10 -19.99
N LYS A 5 13.93 16.01 -20.03
CA LYS A 5 14.44 15.44 -21.29
C LYS A 5 13.31 14.95 -22.19
N HIS A 6 12.29 14.30 -21.62
CA HIS A 6 11.14 13.81 -22.39
C HIS A 6 10.31 14.94 -23.00
N LEU A 7 10.17 16.05 -22.29
CA LEU A 7 9.43 17.25 -22.72
C LEU A 7 10.31 18.28 -23.42
N ASN A 8 11.58 17.98 -23.72
CA ASN A 8 12.56 18.91 -24.32
C ASN A 8 12.74 20.22 -23.53
N ILE A 9 12.60 20.17 -22.20
CA ILE A 9 12.80 21.31 -21.32
C ILE A 9 14.28 21.37 -20.93
N ILE A 10 14.93 22.50 -21.23
CA ILE A 10 16.34 22.71 -20.90
C ILE A 10 16.45 23.04 -19.42
N LEU A 11 17.25 22.23 -18.71
CA LEU A 11 17.64 22.42 -17.31
C LEU A 11 19.15 22.68 -17.28
N GLU A 12 19.53 23.94 -17.16
CA GLU A 12 20.94 24.37 -17.31
C GLU A 12 21.81 23.96 -16.11
N THR A 13 21.28 24.02 -14.89
CA THR A 13 22.03 23.69 -13.69
C THR A 13 21.16 22.95 -12.68
N HIS A 14 21.60 21.75 -12.27
CA HIS A 14 20.95 20.97 -11.19
C HIS A 14 21.29 21.56 -9.81
N HIS A 15 20.35 21.39 -8.89
CA HIS A 15 20.47 21.78 -7.47
C HIS A 15 20.60 23.29 -7.21
N ARG A 16 20.11 24.12 -8.15
CA ARG A 16 19.83 25.52 -7.88
C ARG A 16 18.31 25.68 -7.76
N ALA A 17 17.84 26.16 -6.61
CA ALA A 17 16.41 26.27 -6.30
C ALA A 17 15.59 27.02 -7.39
N VAL A 18 16.18 28.06 -7.98
CA VAL A 18 15.52 28.85 -9.04
C VAL A 18 15.41 28.05 -10.34
N ASP A 19 16.46 27.31 -10.72
CA ASP A 19 16.48 26.54 -11.97
C ASP A 19 15.53 25.34 -11.86
N ASP A 20 15.52 24.67 -10.71
CA ASP A 20 14.61 23.56 -10.43
C ASP A 20 13.14 24.04 -10.39
N ALA A 21 12.85 25.18 -9.74
CA ALA A 21 11.52 25.77 -9.71
C ALA A 21 11.05 26.19 -11.12
N THR A 22 11.95 26.78 -11.92
CA THR A 22 11.66 27.19 -13.31
C THR A 22 11.36 25.97 -14.17
N ALA A 23 12.15 24.91 -14.05
CA ALA A 23 11.91 23.65 -14.77
C ALA A 23 10.58 23.02 -14.38
N THR A 24 10.25 23.01 -13.08
CA THR A 24 8.97 22.51 -12.57
C THR A 24 7.80 23.31 -13.12
N GLY A 25 7.91 24.64 -13.15
CA GLY A 25 6.90 25.53 -13.75
C GLY A 25 6.69 25.23 -15.25
N LYS A 26 7.76 25.04 -16.01
CA LYS A 26 7.68 24.68 -17.43
C LYS A 26 7.02 23.30 -17.64
N ILE A 27 7.38 22.30 -16.84
CA ILE A 27 6.74 20.98 -16.87
C ILE A 27 5.24 21.10 -16.61
N PHE A 28 4.86 21.90 -15.61
CA PHE A 28 3.44 22.09 -15.26
C PHE A 28 2.66 22.74 -16.41
N VAL A 29 3.21 23.77 -17.05
CA VAL A 29 2.59 24.42 -18.21
C VAL A 29 2.42 23.45 -19.37
N GLU A 30 3.42 22.60 -19.63
CA GLU A 30 3.34 21.58 -20.68
C GLU A 30 2.27 20.55 -20.39
N PHE A 31 2.16 20.09 -19.13
CA PHE A 31 1.08 19.17 -18.72
C PHE A 31 -0.31 19.79 -18.89
N ILE A 32 -0.49 21.08 -18.56
CA ILE A 32 -1.76 21.77 -18.81
C ILE A 32 -2.07 21.79 -20.32
N SER A 33 -1.07 22.02 -21.17
CA SER A 33 -1.27 22.00 -22.63
C SER A 33 -1.70 20.63 -23.13
N MET A 34 -1.03 19.56 -22.64
CA MET A 34 -1.37 18.18 -22.99
C MET A 34 -2.77 17.76 -22.48
N LEU A 35 -3.21 18.26 -21.31
CA LEU A 35 -4.55 18.02 -20.79
C LEU A 35 -5.61 18.74 -21.64
N LYS A 36 -5.35 20.00 -22.04
CA LYS A 36 -6.25 20.75 -22.92
C LYS A 36 -6.44 20.12 -24.30
N GLU A 37 -5.40 19.49 -24.85
CA GLU A 37 -5.50 18.71 -26.10
C GLU A 37 -6.46 17.50 -25.97
N LYS A 38 -6.77 17.10 -24.74
CA LYS A 38 -7.71 16.01 -24.40
C LYS A 38 -9.06 16.54 -23.89
N ASP A 39 -9.33 17.83 -24.05
CA ASP A 39 -10.52 18.52 -23.54
C ASP A 39 -10.67 18.43 -22.01
N ILE A 40 -9.56 18.23 -21.28
CA ILE A 40 -9.50 18.20 -19.81
C ILE A 40 -9.14 19.60 -19.33
N THR A 41 -10.07 20.29 -18.67
CA THR A 41 -9.92 21.71 -18.33
C THR A 41 -10.08 22.05 -16.85
N ASP A 42 -10.50 21.07 -16.03
CA ASP A 42 -10.64 21.22 -14.59
C ASP A 42 -10.07 20.03 -13.81
N LEU A 43 -9.97 20.17 -12.48
CA LEU A 43 -9.37 19.15 -11.60
C LEU A 43 -10.21 17.87 -11.50
N ASP A 44 -11.52 17.98 -11.60
CA ASP A 44 -12.40 16.80 -11.51
C ASP A 44 -12.21 15.94 -12.76
N GLN A 45 -12.13 16.56 -13.94
CA GLN A 45 -11.80 15.87 -15.20
C GLN A 45 -10.40 15.26 -15.18
N VAL A 46 -9.39 15.91 -14.55
CA VAL A 46 -8.06 15.33 -14.36
C VAL A 46 -8.13 14.08 -13.50
N ASN A 47 -8.88 14.12 -12.41
CA ASN A 47 -9.07 12.98 -11.51
C ASN A 47 -9.81 11.83 -12.21
N GLU A 48 -10.87 12.11 -12.95
CA GLU A 48 -11.58 11.12 -13.75
C GLU A 48 -10.65 10.48 -14.79
N PHE A 49 -9.90 11.28 -15.55
CA PHE A 49 -8.94 10.79 -16.54
C PHE A 49 -7.87 9.88 -15.92
N ALA A 50 -7.37 10.22 -14.75
CA ALA A 50 -6.40 9.41 -14.04
C ALA A 50 -7.01 8.08 -13.53
N ASN A 51 -8.25 8.13 -13.03
CA ASN A 51 -8.95 6.96 -12.49
C ASN A 51 -9.40 5.98 -13.59
N ASP A 52 -9.78 6.48 -14.77
CA ASP A 52 -10.27 5.65 -15.86
C ASP A 52 -9.15 5.19 -16.83
N ASN A 53 -7.94 5.72 -16.69
CA ASN A 53 -6.84 5.34 -17.56
C ASN A 53 -6.22 4.01 -17.16
N VAL A 54 -6.71 2.93 -17.77
CA VAL A 54 -6.25 1.55 -17.53
C VAL A 54 -4.72 1.40 -17.70
N ASP A 55 -4.10 2.11 -18.61
CA ASP A 55 -2.65 2.04 -18.85
C ASP A 55 -1.85 2.67 -17.72
N LEU A 56 -2.34 3.77 -17.13
CA LEU A 56 -1.74 4.37 -15.93
C LEU A 56 -1.89 3.45 -14.73
N ILE A 57 -3.07 2.87 -14.54
CA ILE A 57 -3.34 1.88 -13.48
C ILE A 57 -2.41 0.68 -13.63
N LYS A 58 -2.23 0.17 -14.84
CA LYS A 58 -1.35 -0.97 -15.13
C LYS A 58 0.13 -0.67 -14.84
N LYS A 59 0.55 0.58 -14.93
CA LYS A 59 1.95 1.00 -14.69
C LYS A 59 2.18 1.55 -13.28
N GLY A 60 1.13 1.88 -12.54
CA GLY A 60 1.20 2.46 -11.21
C GLY A 60 1.85 1.53 -10.16
N ARG A 61 2.24 2.11 -9.02
CA ARG A 61 2.70 1.36 -7.85
C ARG A 61 1.57 0.44 -7.36
N MET A 62 1.91 -0.74 -6.92
CA MET A 62 0.98 -1.70 -6.31
C MET A 62 1.27 -1.82 -4.83
N TYR A 63 0.20 -2.04 -4.07
CA TYR A 63 0.25 -2.30 -2.65
C TYR A 63 -0.49 -3.58 -2.33
N HIS A 64 -0.17 -4.19 -1.22
CA HIS A 64 -0.98 -5.25 -0.66
C HIS A 64 -2.28 -4.69 -0.09
N GLY A 65 -3.34 -5.47 -0.12
CA GLY A 65 -4.62 -5.18 0.49
C GLY A 65 -5.34 -6.46 0.84
N ILE A 66 -6.11 -6.45 1.92
CA ILE A 66 -6.92 -7.59 2.35
C ILE A 66 -8.36 -7.32 1.97
N ILE A 67 -9.02 -8.30 1.36
CA ILE A 67 -10.45 -8.24 1.05
C ILE A 67 -11.12 -9.46 1.69
N LEU A 68 -11.98 -9.22 2.66
CA LEU A 68 -12.76 -10.24 3.33
C LEU A 68 -14.21 -10.21 2.86
N VAL A 69 -14.82 -11.39 2.77
CA VAL A 69 -16.22 -11.55 2.37
C VAL A 69 -17.11 -11.56 3.61
N LYS A 70 -18.04 -10.62 3.70
CA LYS A 70 -19.00 -10.50 4.79
C LYS A 70 -20.27 -11.36 4.58
N ASN A 71 -20.70 -11.51 3.33
CA ASN A 71 -21.95 -12.18 2.95
C ASN A 71 -21.91 -12.69 1.50
N ASN A 72 -23.02 -13.28 1.02
CA ASN A 72 -23.10 -13.79 -0.35
C ASN A 72 -22.95 -12.71 -1.44
N THR A 73 -23.42 -11.50 -1.20
CA THR A 73 -23.20 -10.37 -2.12
C THR A 73 -21.73 -10.09 -2.25
N GLY A 74 -21.01 -10.00 -1.12
CA GLY A 74 -19.55 -9.80 -1.10
C GLY A 74 -18.82 -10.93 -1.82
N ARG A 75 -19.24 -12.20 -1.65
CA ARG A 75 -18.66 -13.32 -2.38
C ARG A 75 -18.76 -13.16 -3.90
N VAL A 76 -19.92 -12.76 -4.40
CA VAL A 76 -20.12 -12.48 -5.84
C VAL A 76 -19.27 -11.29 -6.28
N ASN A 77 -19.22 -10.23 -5.48
CA ASN A 77 -18.46 -9.03 -5.78
C ASN A 77 -16.94 -9.31 -5.77
N LEU A 78 -16.44 -10.11 -4.83
CA LEU A 78 -15.03 -10.53 -4.83
C LEU A 78 -14.68 -11.32 -6.10
N ASN A 79 -15.55 -12.26 -6.52
CA ASN A 79 -15.34 -13.00 -7.77
C ASN A 79 -15.30 -12.07 -8.99
N ARG A 80 -16.14 -11.03 -9.03
CA ARG A 80 -16.11 -10.01 -10.07
C ARG A 80 -14.81 -9.22 -10.05
N LEU A 81 -14.37 -8.75 -8.87
CA LEU A 81 -13.09 -8.06 -8.71
C LEU A 81 -11.92 -8.90 -9.22
N VAL A 82 -11.87 -10.17 -8.86
CA VAL A 82 -10.84 -11.10 -9.34
C VAL A 82 -10.89 -11.24 -10.86
N SER A 83 -12.08 -11.43 -11.44
CA SER A 83 -12.25 -11.54 -12.90
C SER A 83 -11.81 -10.27 -13.63
N GLU A 84 -12.28 -9.10 -13.18
CA GLU A 84 -11.90 -7.81 -13.75
C GLU A 84 -10.39 -7.56 -13.66
N SER A 85 -9.76 -7.89 -12.52
CA SER A 85 -8.33 -7.71 -12.33
C SER A 85 -7.48 -8.52 -13.32
N HIS A 86 -7.97 -9.71 -13.73
CA HIS A 86 -7.28 -10.55 -14.71
C HIS A 86 -7.59 -10.15 -16.15
N LEU A 87 -8.84 -9.79 -16.45
CA LEU A 87 -9.28 -9.51 -17.82
C LEU A 87 -8.85 -8.10 -18.25
N ASN A 88 -9.04 -7.09 -17.39
CA ASN A 88 -8.91 -5.70 -17.77
C ASN A 88 -7.69 -4.99 -17.18
N TYR A 89 -7.22 -5.44 -16.00
CA TYR A 89 -6.15 -4.76 -15.25
C TYR A 89 -4.89 -5.59 -15.06
N PHE A 90 -4.68 -6.63 -15.86
CA PHE A 90 -3.51 -7.48 -15.76
C PHE A 90 -2.27 -6.81 -16.37
N ASN A 91 -1.19 -6.71 -15.54
CA ASN A 91 0.15 -6.38 -16.01
C ASN A 91 1.16 -7.10 -15.13
N ARG A 92 1.72 -8.22 -15.62
CA ARG A 92 2.55 -9.18 -14.89
C ARG A 92 1.84 -9.85 -13.70
N ARG A 93 0.94 -9.12 -13.04
CA ARG A 93 0.06 -9.55 -11.94
C ARG A 93 -1.31 -8.91 -12.13
N PRO A 94 -2.38 -9.55 -11.62
CA PRO A 94 -3.71 -8.91 -11.58
C PRO A 94 -3.67 -7.70 -10.63
N ARG A 95 -4.34 -6.63 -11.00
CA ARG A 95 -4.42 -5.38 -10.24
C ARG A 95 -5.87 -5.02 -9.96
N MET A 96 -6.15 -4.45 -8.80
CA MET A 96 -7.47 -3.98 -8.42
C MET A 96 -7.39 -2.50 -8.06
N PRO A 97 -7.74 -1.58 -8.96
CA PRO A 97 -7.77 -0.16 -8.62
C PRO A 97 -8.83 0.11 -7.55
N LYS A 98 -8.60 1.11 -6.70
CA LYS A 98 -9.52 1.49 -5.62
C LYS A 98 -10.93 1.84 -6.15
N SER A 99 -11.02 2.47 -7.33
CA SER A 99 -12.29 2.76 -7.99
C SER A 99 -13.09 1.48 -8.29
N LEU A 100 -12.42 0.44 -8.76
CA LEU A 100 -13.04 -0.86 -9.01
C LEU A 100 -13.47 -1.54 -7.69
N ILE A 101 -12.64 -1.48 -6.66
CA ILE A 101 -12.99 -2.00 -5.33
C ILE A 101 -14.23 -1.26 -4.79
N ASN A 102 -14.27 0.07 -4.90
CA ASN A 102 -15.43 0.86 -4.47
C ASN A 102 -16.71 0.50 -5.25
N LYS A 103 -16.60 0.25 -6.54
CA LYS A 103 -17.74 -0.19 -7.38
C LYS A 103 -18.38 -1.48 -6.88
N TYR A 104 -17.57 -2.40 -6.34
CA TYR A 104 -18.02 -3.72 -5.88
C TYR A 104 -17.89 -3.89 -4.36
N ARG A 105 -17.87 -2.78 -3.61
CA ARG A 105 -17.57 -2.80 -2.16
C ARG A 105 -18.66 -3.48 -1.30
N ASP A 106 -19.90 -3.52 -1.78
CA ASP A 106 -20.99 -4.09 -0.99
C ASP A 106 -20.73 -5.55 -0.59
N GLY A 107 -20.88 -5.82 0.71
CA GLY A 107 -20.62 -7.13 1.30
C GLY A 107 -19.15 -7.51 1.46
N LEU A 108 -18.23 -6.56 1.24
CA LEU A 108 -16.78 -6.72 1.47
C LEU A 108 -16.33 -5.93 2.70
N ILE A 109 -15.22 -6.37 3.28
CA ILE A 109 -14.46 -5.67 4.31
C ILE A 109 -13.04 -5.53 3.79
N ILE A 110 -12.50 -4.32 3.81
CA ILE A 110 -11.19 -4.00 3.23
C ILE A 110 -10.21 -3.64 4.35
N GLY A 111 -9.08 -4.35 4.41
CA GLY A 111 -8.01 -4.14 5.38
C GLY A 111 -6.75 -3.53 4.77
N SER A 112 -5.98 -2.80 5.59
CA SER A 112 -4.78 -2.08 5.16
C SER A 112 -3.57 -2.97 4.84
N ALA A 113 -3.63 -4.24 5.19
CA ALA A 113 -2.59 -5.26 5.02
C ALA A 113 -1.26 -4.96 5.77
N CYS A 114 -0.19 -5.63 5.36
CA CYS A 114 1.13 -5.65 5.98
C CYS A 114 1.99 -4.42 5.63
N GLU A 115 3.30 -4.51 5.86
CA GLU A 115 4.30 -3.49 5.51
C GLU A 115 4.32 -3.15 4.02
N ALA A 116 3.90 -4.06 3.14
CA ALA A 116 3.75 -3.80 1.71
C ALA A 116 2.38 -3.15 1.36
N GLY A 117 1.55 -2.85 2.35
CA GLY A 117 0.29 -2.11 2.22
C GLY A 117 0.50 -0.62 2.00
N GLU A 118 -0.52 0.03 1.42
CA GLU A 118 -0.42 1.46 1.08
C GLU A 118 -0.26 2.35 2.31
N LEU A 119 -0.99 2.06 3.40
CA LEU A 119 -0.90 2.86 4.63
C LEU A 119 0.50 2.79 5.23
N TYR A 120 1.03 1.59 5.42
CA TYR A 120 2.36 1.40 5.99
C TYR A 120 3.44 2.08 5.14
N GLN A 121 3.38 1.91 3.82
CA GLN A 121 4.31 2.55 2.89
C GLN A 121 4.17 4.08 2.87
N ALA A 122 2.97 4.61 3.08
CA ALA A 122 2.76 6.05 3.16
C ALA A 122 3.35 6.65 4.45
N LEU A 123 3.30 5.92 5.57
CA LEU A 123 3.95 6.30 6.81
C LEU A 123 5.48 6.31 6.66
N LEU A 124 6.06 5.27 6.02
CA LEU A 124 7.48 5.21 5.70
C LEU A 124 7.95 6.33 4.77
N ASP A 125 7.14 6.68 3.79
CA ASP A 125 7.40 7.76 2.84
C ASP A 125 7.14 9.16 3.47
N GLU A 126 6.81 9.25 4.76
CA GLU A 126 6.49 10.51 5.49
C GLU A 126 5.45 11.38 4.74
N ARG A 127 4.39 10.75 4.23
CA ARG A 127 3.33 11.45 3.49
C ARG A 127 2.57 12.42 4.39
N SER A 128 2.00 13.46 3.81
CA SER A 128 1.22 14.45 4.55
C SER A 128 0.01 13.84 5.28
N ASP A 129 -0.39 14.45 6.40
CA ASP A 129 -1.54 14.02 7.20
C ASP A 129 -2.82 13.91 6.36
N GLU A 130 -3.02 14.81 5.41
CA GLU A 130 -4.14 14.76 4.47
C GLU A 130 -4.10 13.50 3.60
N THR A 131 -2.92 13.13 3.09
CA THR A 131 -2.73 11.90 2.31
C THR A 131 -3.00 10.67 3.17
N ILE A 132 -2.48 10.63 4.40
CA ILE A 132 -2.70 9.54 5.35
C ILE A 132 -4.20 9.42 5.68
N ALA A 133 -4.88 10.53 5.98
CA ALA A 133 -6.32 10.56 6.24
C ALA A 133 -7.14 9.97 5.09
N ASN A 134 -6.82 10.35 3.84
CA ASN A 134 -7.47 9.81 2.64
C ASN A 134 -7.22 8.31 2.47
N ILE A 135 -6.01 7.84 2.77
CA ILE A 135 -5.68 6.41 2.72
C ILE A 135 -6.46 5.64 3.79
N VAL A 136 -6.44 6.11 5.05
CA VAL A 136 -7.15 5.46 6.17
C VAL A 136 -8.64 5.39 5.91
N SER A 137 -9.24 6.44 5.33
CA SER A 137 -10.68 6.49 5.05
C SER A 137 -11.14 5.40 4.08
N PHE A 138 -10.26 4.91 3.22
CA PHE A 138 -10.56 3.84 2.27
C PHE A 138 -10.75 2.48 2.93
N TYR A 139 -10.05 2.18 4.03
CA TYR A 139 -10.05 0.89 4.70
C TYR A 139 -11.17 0.78 5.74
N ASP A 140 -11.70 -0.41 5.96
CA ASP A 140 -12.68 -0.70 7.01
C ASP A 140 -12.01 -1.02 8.34
N TYR A 141 -10.78 -1.58 8.30
CA TYR A 141 -9.92 -1.80 9.46
C TYR A 141 -8.45 -1.61 9.09
N LEU A 142 -7.62 -1.33 10.08
CA LEU A 142 -6.18 -1.21 9.95
C LEU A 142 -5.52 -2.47 10.52
N GLU A 143 -4.34 -2.80 10.00
CA GLU A 143 -3.61 -4.01 10.39
C GLU A 143 -2.25 -3.64 10.97
N ILE A 144 -1.91 -4.31 12.06
CA ILE A 144 -0.59 -4.29 12.67
C ILE A 144 -0.04 -5.70 12.74
N GLN A 145 1.29 -5.83 12.71
CA GLN A 145 2.00 -7.11 12.76
C GLN A 145 3.07 -7.09 13.85
N PRO A 146 3.51 -8.26 14.36
CA PRO A 146 4.60 -8.32 15.30
C PRO A 146 5.83 -7.54 14.80
N VAL A 147 6.47 -6.80 15.70
CA VAL A 147 7.61 -5.93 15.36
C VAL A 147 8.75 -6.72 14.67
N GLY A 148 8.92 -7.99 15.06
CA GLY A 148 9.89 -8.89 14.43
C GLY A 148 9.62 -9.21 12.96
N ASN A 149 8.38 -9.06 12.47
CA ASN A 149 8.06 -9.27 11.05
C ASN A 149 8.69 -8.19 10.16
N ASN A 150 9.04 -7.04 10.73
CA ASN A 150 9.58 -5.88 10.05
C ASN A 150 11.09 -5.69 10.34
N GLU A 151 11.83 -6.78 10.61
CA GLU A 151 13.26 -6.72 10.93
C GLU A 151 14.17 -6.13 9.84
N PHE A 152 13.70 -6.09 8.60
CA PHE A 152 14.38 -5.41 7.51
C PHE A 152 14.38 -3.88 7.67
N MET A 153 13.54 -3.34 8.56
CA MET A 153 13.52 -1.92 8.90
C MET A 153 14.43 -1.65 10.09
N ILE A 154 15.27 -0.65 9.99
CA ILE A 154 16.34 -0.35 10.98
C ILE A 154 15.79 0.53 12.10
N GLY A 155 16.00 0.12 13.37
CA GLY A 155 15.87 0.98 14.54
C GLY A 155 14.49 1.12 15.16
N SER A 156 14.21 2.26 15.82
CA SER A 156 12.98 2.59 16.54
C SER A 156 11.75 2.77 15.64
N GLU A 157 11.97 2.99 14.35
CA GLU A 157 10.91 3.23 13.35
C GLU A 157 9.85 2.12 13.29
N ARG A 158 10.22 0.87 13.64
CA ARG A 158 9.29 -0.28 13.66
C ARG A 158 8.16 -0.11 14.66
N VAL A 159 8.52 0.28 15.89
CA VAL A 159 7.56 0.46 16.99
C VAL A 159 6.77 1.74 16.77
N GLU A 160 7.42 2.79 16.30
CA GLU A 160 6.79 4.07 15.98
C GLU A 160 5.72 3.92 14.90
N ASN A 161 5.96 3.12 13.85
CA ASN A 161 4.97 2.87 12.80
C ASN A 161 3.77 2.05 13.30
N VAL A 162 3.99 1.06 14.15
CA VAL A 162 2.89 0.29 14.75
C VAL A 162 2.06 1.19 15.66
N ASN A 163 2.68 2.01 16.51
CA ASN A 163 1.99 2.98 17.35
C ASN A 163 1.23 4.01 16.50
N SER A 164 1.82 4.48 15.41
CA SER A 164 1.17 5.41 14.49
C SER A 164 -0.09 4.82 13.87
N ILE A 165 -0.10 3.54 13.49
CA ILE A 165 -1.29 2.87 12.95
C ILE A 165 -2.36 2.73 14.02
N GLU A 166 -1.99 2.46 15.26
CA GLU A 166 -2.93 2.39 16.39
C GLU A 166 -3.55 3.76 16.66
N ASP A 167 -2.74 4.81 16.75
CA ASP A 167 -3.21 6.19 16.93
C ASP A 167 -4.16 6.63 15.81
N LEU A 168 -3.87 6.24 14.56
CA LEU A 168 -4.76 6.47 13.42
C LEU A 168 -6.07 5.68 13.58
N GLY A 169 -6.02 4.45 14.08
CA GLY A 169 -7.21 3.67 14.40
C GLY A 169 -8.12 4.39 15.40
N GLU A 170 -7.57 4.92 16.48
CA GLU A 170 -8.29 5.72 17.46
C GLU A 170 -8.85 7.01 16.84
N GLN A 171 -8.02 7.77 16.13
CA GLN A 171 -8.38 9.06 15.52
C GLN A 171 -9.51 8.91 14.50
N PHE A 172 -9.48 7.87 13.67
CA PHE A 172 -10.45 7.65 12.60
C PHE A 172 -11.56 6.65 12.98
N HIS A 173 -11.62 6.22 14.24
CA HIS A 173 -12.57 5.21 14.74
C HIS A 173 -12.60 3.94 13.88
N LYS A 174 -11.41 3.44 13.49
CA LYS A 174 -11.22 2.20 12.75
C LYS A 174 -10.74 1.10 13.68
N PRO A 175 -11.30 -0.12 13.59
CA PRO A 175 -10.70 -1.26 14.26
C PRO A 175 -9.23 -1.45 13.83
N VAL A 176 -8.35 -1.71 14.78
CA VAL A 176 -6.98 -2.15 14.51
C VAL A 176 -6.89 -3.63 14.85
N VAL A 177 -6.38 -4.42 13.91
CA VAL A 177 -6.34 -5.89 14.02
C VAL A 177 -4.89 -6.36 13.96
N ALA A 178 -4.47 -7.13 14.95
CA ALA A 178 -3.16 -7.76 14.98
C ALA A 178 -3.20 -9.08 14.17
N THR A 179 -2.30 -9.23 13.21
CA THR A 179 -2.13 -10.45 12.40
C THR A 179 -0.69 -10.96 12.46
N CYS A 180 -0.48 -12.28 12.26
CA CYS A 180 0.85 -12.88 12.32
C CYS A 180 1.60 -12.88 11.00
N ASP A 181 0.94 -12.68 9.86
CA ASP A 181 1.50 -12.91 8.53
C ASP A 181 2.16 -14.29 8.38
N VAL A 182 1.41 -15.33 8.70
CA VAL A 182 1.92 -16.72 8.81
C VAL A 182 2.37 -17.26 7.46
N HIS A 183 3.63 -17.68 7.38
CA HIS A 183 4.20 -18.34 6.20
C HIS A 183 4.68 -19.77 6.47
N PHE A 184 4.83 -20.15 7.72
CA PHE A 184 5.21 -21.51 8.16
C PHE A 184 4.64 -21.80 9.55
N LEU A 185 4.59 -23.07 9.93
CA LEU A 185 3.88 -23.51 11.14
C LEU A 185 4.71 -23.28 12.40
N ASN A 186 5.93 -23.81 12.44
CA ASN A 186 6.80 -23.76 13.62
C ASN A 186 8.01 -22.85 13.36
N PRO A 187 8.65 -22.26 14.38
CA PRO A 187 9.83 -21.43 14.21
C PRO A 187 10.95 -22.11 13.38
N ASP A 188 11.18 -23.41 13.60
CA ASP A 188 12.21 -24.19 12.90
C ASP A 188 11.90 -24.42 11.42
N ASP A 189 10.67 -24.22 10.97
CA ASP A 189 10.25 -24.41 9.58
C ASP A 189 10.72 -23.26 8.66
N ALA A 190 11.29 -22.20 9.22
CA ALA A 190 11.87 -21.09 8.47
C ALA A 190 12.88 -21.56 7.41
N ILE A 191 13.63 -22.62 7.68
CA ILE A 191 14.61 -23.19 6.75
C ILE A 191 13.96 -23.67 5.45
N TYR A 192 12.75 -24.25 5.50
CA TYR A 192 12.05 -24.72 4.31
C TYR A 192 11.63 -23.56 3.41
N ARG A 193 11.18 -22.47 4.03
CA ARG A 193 10.85 -21.24 3.30
C ARG A 193 12.08 -20.63 2.64
N SER A 194 13.23 -20.60 3.35
CA SER A 194 14.51 -20.12 2.81
C SER A 194 14.93 -20.90 1.57
N ILE A 195 14.82 -22.23 1.59
CA ILE A 195 15.13 -23.09 0.43
C ILE A 195 14.22 -22.75 -0.76
N LEU A 196 12.91 -22.57 -0.51
CA LEU A 196 11.95 -22.24 -1.57
C LEU A 196 12.22 -20.84 -2.17
N LEU A 197 12.58 -19.86 -1.34
CA LEU A 197 12.90 -18.50 -1.81
C LEU A 197 14.22 -18.48 -2.58
N ALA A 198 15.25 -19.18 -2.09
CA ALA A 198 16.51 -19.34 -2.80
C ALA A 198 16.30 -19.98 -4.17
N GLY A 199 15.46 -21.05 -4.25
CA GLY A 199 15.09 -21.68 -5.51
C GLY A 199 14.34 -20.76 -6.48
N LYS A 200 13.67 -19.70 -5.97
CA LYS A 200 13.03 -18.66 -6.79
C LYS A 200 13.97 -17.49 -7.13
N GLY A 201 15.23 -17.53 -6.67
CA GLY A 201 16.23 -16.49 -6.94
C GLY A 201 16.20 -15.26 -6.03
N PHE A 202 15.55 -15.33 -4.87
CA PHE A 202 15.60 -14.28 -3.88
C PHE A 202 16.98 -14.26 -3.22
N LYS A 203 17.62 -13.08 -3.16
CA LYS A 203 19.00 -12.93 -2.65
C LYS A 203 19.10 -12.93 -1.13
N ASP A 204 17.99 -12.59 -0.47
CA ASP A 204 17.78 -12.47 0.98
C ASP A 204 17.03 -13.67 1.56
N ALA A 205 17.09 -14.81 0.86
CA ALA A 205 16.35 -16.01 1.24
C ALA A 205 16.75 -16.58 2.62
N ASP A 206 17.94 -16.28 3.11
CA ASP A 206 18.48 -16.66 4.41
C ASP A 206 18.09 -15.70 5.55
N GLN A 207 17.59 -14.51 5.22
CA GLN A 207 17.14 -13.49 6.17
C GLN A 207 15.62 -13.58 6.36
N GLN A 208 15.18 -14.59 7.13
CA GLN A 208 13.76 -14.82 7.35
C GLN A 208 13.25 -14.08 8.59
N ALA A 209 12.19 -13.28 8.39
CA ALA A 209 11.40 -12.78 9.50
C ALA A 209 10.70 -13.95 10.25
N PRO A 210 10.34 -13.80 11.54
CA PRO A 210 9.72 -14.86 12.35
C PRO A 210 8.24 -15.03 12.01
N LEU A 211 7.93 -15.40 10.76
CA LEU A 211 6.58 -15.53 10.19
C LEU A 211 5.93 -16.89 10.51
N TYR A 212 6.14 -17.41 11.72
CA TYR A 212 5.51 -18.65 12.16
C TYR A 212 4.12 -18.42 12.75
N PHE A 213 3.35 -19.49 12.83
CA PHE A 213 2.03 -19.44 13.45
C PHE A 213 2.15 -19.23 14.96
N ARG A 214 1.54 -18.17 15.47
CA ARG A 214 1.49 -17.83 16.90
C ARG A 214 0.13 -18.14 17.48
N THR A 215 0.11 -18.67 18.68
CA THR A 215 -1.10 -18.80 19.49
C THR A 215 -1.59 -17.43 19.95
N THR A 216 -2.83 -17.34 20.43
CA THR A 216 -3.38 -16.10 20.98
C THR A 216 -2.50 -15.53 22.08
N GLN A 217 -1.95 -16.40 22.98
CA GLN A 217 -1.09 -15.92 24.07
C GLN A 217 0.22 -15.33 23.53
N GLU A 218 0.86 -15.99 22.58
CA GLU A 218 2.08 -15.50 21.94
C GLU A 218 1.83 -14.15 21.21
N MET A 219 0.66 -14.01 20.57
CA MET A 219 0.27 -12.73 19.97
C MET A 219 0.09 -11.63 21.02
N LEU A 220 -0.59 -11.91 22.13
CA LEU A 220 -0.73 -10.96 23.22
C LEU A 220 0.62 -10.55 23.81
N ASP A 221 1.56 -11.49 23.92
CA ASP A 221 2.91 -11.23 24.41
C ASP A 221 3.70 -10.32 23.42
N GLU A 222 3.58 -10.55 22.11
CA GLU A 222 4.19 -9.71 21.07
C GLU A 222 3.71 -8.25 21.12
N PHE A 223 2.46 -8.01 21.47
CA PHE A 223 1.85 -6.68 21.55
C PHE A 223 1.73 -6.15 23.00
N ALA A 224 2.39 -6.77 23.98
CA ALA A 224 2.34 -6.36 25.38
C ALA A 224 2.78 -4.89 25.61
N TYR A 225 3.62 -4.36 24.73
CA TYR A 225 4.09 -2.97 24.78
C TYR A 225 2.97 -1.94 24.53
N LEU A 226 1.85 -2.31 23.90
CA LEU A 226 0.68 -1.45 23.71
C LEU A 226 -0.16 -1.30 24.99
N GLY A 227 0.09 -2.15 26.00
CA GLY A 227 -0.69 -2.20 27.24
C GLY A 227 -1.84 -3.21 27.19
N SER A 228 -2.18 -3.74 28.35
CA SER A 228 -3.10 -4.88 28.47
C SER A 228 -4.56 -4.60 28.06
N GLU A 229 -4.99 -3.34 28.01
CA GLU A 229 -6.34 -2.97 27.57
C GLU A 229 -6.45 -2.84 26.06
N LYS A 230 -5.36 -2.45 25.39
CA LYS A 230 -5.31 -2.25 23.96
C LYS A 230 -4.99 -3.56 23.19
N ALA A 231 -4.29 -4.49 23.82
CA ALA A 231 -3.93 -5.79 23.23
C ALA A 231 -5.06 -6.84 23.26
N LYS A 232 -6.26 -6.50 23.76
CA LYS A 232 -7.46 -7.36 23.79
C LYS A 232 -8.44 -6.99 22.70
#